data_43ca967f4cf43eb5aa44c0b8513ab65d
#
_entry.id   43ca967f4cf43eb5aa44c0b8513ab65d
#
_cell.length_a   1.000
_cell.length_b   1.000
_cell.length_c   1.000
_cell.angle_alpha   90.00
_cell.angle_beta   90.00
_cell.angle_gamma   90.00
#
_symmetry.space_group_name_H-M   'P 1'
#
loop_
_entity.id
_entity.type
_entity.pdbx_description
1 polymer ?
#
loop_
_entity_poly.entity_id
_entity_poly.type
_entity_poly.pdbx_seq_one_letter_code
_entity_poly.pdbx_strand_id
1 'polypeptide(L)'
;ISSAPKHLRLYEAFGWQPPVLCHLPLLRNPDKSKLSKRKNPTSILYYERMGYLPEALLNYLGRMAFSMPDAAEKFTLEAMVEAFDLARVSPGGPVFDVVKLDWLNGRWIREDLDDAGFVDRVKRWAFNEAYLGRVVPLVRERVERLSQLNGLAGFFLDGLIDLKPEDLAVKKLEPDDVRRIFTWTLWRLDGMPRWTDADLDATLRATADMLGLKLRDYLAPFFVALTGKPSSTPLFQSMEVLGRDLTRARIKHALDVLGALSKKAEARERKAYDEAVAVAAAEATPAES
;
A
#
# COMPACT_ATOMS: atom_id res chain seq x y z
N ILE A 1 9.25 7.22 23.07
CA ILE A 1 9.65 7.94 24.30
C ILE A 1 8.42 8.26 25.16
N SER A 2 7.34 8.84 24.62
CA SER A 2 6.16 9.24 25.41
C SER A 2 5.44 8.10 26.15
N SER A 3 5.57 6.87 25.70
CA SER A 3 4.98 5.68 26.36
C SER A 3 5.89 5.03 27.42
N ALA A 4 7.19 5.32 27.40
CA ALA A 4 8.15 4.69 28.31
C ALA A 4 7.82 4.90 29.81
N PRO A 5 7.41 6.10 30.29
CA PRO A 5 7.03 6.27 31.67
C PRO A 5 5.85 5.38 32.10
N LYS A 6 4.89 5.16 31.19
CA LYS A 6 3.74 4.27 31.48
C LYS A 6 4.18 2.80 31.59
N HIS A 7 5.09 2.37 30.70
CA HIS A 7 5.63 1.02 30.77
C HIS A 7 6.45 0.80 32.03
N LEU A 8 7.30 1.76 32.42
CA LEU A 8 8.08 1.66 33.64
C LEU A 8 7.18 1.53 34.88
N ARG A 9 6.07 2.28 34.96
CA ARG A 9 5.09 2.14 36.04
C ARG A 9 4.42 0.76 36.07
N LEU A 10 4.17 0.13 34.91
CA LEU A 10 3.66 -1.23 34.84
C LEU A 10 4.69 -2.23 35.40
N TYR A 11 5.97 -2.09 35.03
CA TYR A 11 7.04 -2.91 35.58
C TYR A 11 7.11 -2.78 37.11
N GLU A 12 7.03 -1.55 37.64
CA GLU A 12 7.01 -1.25 39.05
C GLU A 12 5.80 -1.92 39.74
N ALA A 13 4.59 -1.77 39.19
CA ALA A 13 3.36 -2.34 39.74
C ALA A 13 3.37 -3.87 39.78
N PHE A 14 4.05 -4.53 38.82
CA PHE A 14 4.23 -5.98 38.81
C PHE A 14 5.45 -6.47 39.59
N GLY A 15 6.25 -5.57 40.15
CA GLY A 15 7.51 -5.93 40.85
C GLY A 15 8.59 -6.47 39.90
N TRP A 16 8.52 -6.14 38.61
CA TRP A 16 9.45 -6.62 37.61
C TRP A 16 10.60 -5.63 37.38
N GLN A 17 11.79 -6.18 37.11
CA GLN A 17 12.91 -5.36 36.65
C GLN A 17 12.69 -4.89 35.20
N PRO A 18 12.72 -3.59 34.93
CA PRO A 18 12.59 -3.10 33.54
C PRO A 18 13.84 -3.45 32.72
N PRO A 19 13.67 -3.76 31.40
CA PRO A 19 14.81 -3.92 30.51
C PRO A 19 15.49 -2.59 30.25
N VAL A 20 16.69 -2.64 29.70
CA VAL A 20 17.34 -1.44 29.12
C VAL A 20 16.53 -0.95 27.94
N LEU A 21 16.12 0.32 27.98
CA LEU A 21 15.31 0.93 26.93
C LEU A 21 16.20 1.56 25.87
N CYS A 22 15.99 1.15 24.62
CA CYS A 22 16.61 1.77 23.44
C CYS A 22 15.53 2.38 22.54
N HIS A 23 15.70 3.64 22.16
CA HIS A 23 14.77 4.36 21.30
C HIS A 23 15.41 4.70 19.96
N LEU A 24 14.97 4.02 18.90
CA LEU A 24 15.38 4.34 17.53
C LEU A 24 14.53 5.48 16.95
N PRO A 25 15.09 6.27 16.01
CA PRO A 25 14.36 7.33 15.34
C PRO A 25 13.25 6.76 14.46
N LEU A 26 12.16 7.53 14.29
CA LEU A 26 11.07 7.18 13.39
C LEU A 26 11.44 7.54 11.95
N LEU A 27 11.06 6.67 11.02
CA LEU A 27 11.17 6.96 9.59
C LEU A 27 10.28 8.14 9.22
N ARG A 28 10.76 8.96 8.29
CA ARG A 28 10.10 10.18 7.82
C ARG A 28 9.85 10.13 6.31
N ASN A 29 8.87 10.88 5.89
CA ASN A 29 8.65 11.21 4.49
C ASN A 29 9.67 12.27 4.00
N PRO A 30 9.81 12.49 2.69
CA PRO A 30 10.63 13.58 2.15
C PRO A 30 10.25 14.96 2.68
N ASP A 31 8.98 15.20 3.00
CA ASP A 31 8.47 16.41 3.64
C ASP A 31 8.76 16.49 5.16
N LYS A 32 9.61 15.58 5.68
CA LYS A 32 9.96 15.41 7.09
C LYS A 32 8.80 15.02 8.02
N SER A 33 7.60 14.84 7.51
CA SER A 33 6.49 14.29 8.30
C SER A 33 6.75 12.82 8.66
N LYS A 34 6.11 12.33 9.73
CA LYS A 34 6.22 10.92 10.14
C LYS A 34 5.69 10.00 9.03
N LEU A 35 6.47 8.97 8.69
CA LEU A 35 5.99 7.88 7.82
C LEU A 35 4.75 7.23 8.46
N SER A 36 3.65 7.15 7.74
CA SER A 36 2.41 6.60 8.26
C SER A 36 1.70 5.73 7.23
N LYS A 37 0.98 4.72 7.70
CA LYS A 37 0.17 3.80 6.87
C LYS A 37 -0.84 4.52 5.97
N ARG A 38 -1.31 5.70 6.36
CA ARG A 38 -2.27 6.49 5.59
C ARG A 38 -1.65 7.14 4.36
N LYS A 39 -0.38 7.54 4.45
CA LYS A 39 0.32 8.27 3.37
C LYS A 39 1.18 7.37 2.49
N ASN A 40 1.72 6.29 3.05
CA ASN A 40 2.66 5.41 2.35
C ASN A 40 2.39 3.96 2.69
N PRO A 41 2.66 3.03 1.77
CA PRO A 41 2.72 1.61 2.09
C PRO A 41 3.82 1.38 3.14
N THR A 42 3.45 0.82 4.29
CA THR A 42 4.38 0.47 5.37
C THR A 42 4.41 -1.03 5.65
N SER A 43 3.63 -1.80 4.89
CA SER A 43 3.58 -3.25 4.99
C SER A 43 4.67 -3.88 4.13
N ILE A 44 5.37 -4.86 4.66
CA ILE A 44 6.35 -5.66 3.90
C ILE A 44 5.69 -6.35 2.70
N LEU A 45 4.43 -6.78 2.84
CA LEU A 45 3.68 -7.42 1.76
C LEU A 45 3.49 -6.52 0.53
N TYR A 46 3.46 -5.20 0.71
CA TYR A 46 3.47 -4.27 -0.42
C TYR A 46 4.76 -4.39 -1.22
N TYR A 47 5.92 -4.36 -0.55
CA TYR A 47 7.23 -4.42 -1.21
C TYR A 47 7.46 -5.78 -1.88
N GLU A 48 7.03 -6.86 -1.24
CA GLU A 48 7.01 -8.19 -1.85
C GLU A 48 6.17 -8.18 -3.14
N ARG A 49 4.97 -7.61 -3.08
CA ARG A 49 4.06 -7.53 -4.24
C ARG A 49 4.61 -6.63 -5.34
N MET A 50 5.35 -5.59 -5.00
CA MET A 50 6.07 -4.74 -5.94
C MET A 50 7.32 -5.40 -6.57
N GLY A 51 7.72 -6.57 -6.10
CA GLY A 51 8.87 -7.32 -6.62
C GLY A 51 10.23 -6.89 -6.07
N TYR A 52 10.25 -6.24 -4.90
CA TYR A 52 11.53 -5.99 -4.22
C TYR A 52 12.12 -7.28 -3.66
N LEU A 53 13.44 -7.44 -3.83
CA LEU A 53 14.18 -8.54 -3.22
C LEU A 53 14.26 -8.33 -1.70
N PRO A 54 14.06 -9.37 -0.87
CA PRO A 54 14.20 -9.27 0.57
C PRO A 54 15.57 -8.73 1.01
N GLU A 55 16.63 -9.15 0.35
CA GLU A 55 18.01 -8.73 0.58
C GLU A 55 18.18 -7.23 0.36
N ALA A 56 17.59 -6.71 -0.71
CA ALA A 56 17.65 -5.28 -1.05
C ALA A 56 16.87 -4.45 -0.01
N LEU A 57 15.69 -4.92 0.40
CA LEU A 57 14.87 -4.23 1.41
C LEU A 57 15.57 -4.23 2.77
N LEU A 58 16.15 -5.33 3.21
CA LEU A 58 16.92 -5.43 4.46
C LEU A 58 18.14 -4.52 4.43
N ASN A 59 18.91 -4.54 3.35
CA ASN A 59 20.06 -3.66 3.16
C ASN A 59 19.63 -2.18 3.21
N TYR A 60 18.55 -1.82 2.52
CA TYR A 60 18.02 -0.46 2.52
C TYR A 60 17.59 0.02 3.92
N LEU A 61 16.84 -0.82 4.64
CA LEU A 61 16.39 -0.51 6.01
C LEU A 61 17.58 -0.41 6.98
N GLY A 62 18.58 -1.29 6.83
CA GLY A 62 19.82 -1.24 7.62
C GLY A 62 20.54 0.10 7.47
N ARG A 63 20.63 0.61 6.26
CA ARG A 63 21.28 1.92 5.96
C ARG A 63 20.52 3.11 6.54
N MET A 64 19.27 2.99 6.88
CA MET A 64 18.48 4.14 7.35
C MET A 64 18.94 4.66 8.71
N ALA A 65 19.44 3.79 9.57
CA ALA A 65 19.87 4.17 10.92
C ALA A 65 21.35 3.85 11.21
N PHE A 66 21.98 3.06 10.33
CA PHE A 66 23.34 2.55 10.54
C PHE A 66 24.18 2.75 9.28
N SER A 67 25.48 3.06 9.47
CA SER A 67 26.45 3.16 8.38
C SER A 67 27.54 2.11 8.58
N MET A 68 27.81 1.33 7.51
CA MET A 68 28.92 0.39 7.53
C MET A 68 30.26 1.08 7.81
N PRO A 69 31.22 0.41 8.47
CA PRO A 69 32.54 0.97 8.79
C PRO A 69 33.30 1.49 7.57
N ASP A 70 33.17 0.78 6.44
CA ASP A 70 33.78 1.10 5.15
C ASP A 70 32.91 2.02 4.27
N ALA A 71 31.80 2.52 4.79
CA ALA A 71 30.80 3.32 4.10
C ALA A 71 30.16 2.58 2.89
N ALA A 72 30.22 1.23 2.85
CA ALA A 72 29.57 0.44 1.81
C ALA A 72 28.07 0.71 1.74
N GLU A 73 27.56 0.96 0.55
CA GLU A 73 26.13 1.16 0.33
C GLU A 73 25.37 -0.15 0.13
N LYS A 74 26.02 -1.16 -0.43
CA LYS A 74 25.47 -2.51 -0.61
C LYS A 74 26.23 -3.47 0.31
N PHE A 75 25.47 -4.19 1.14
CA PHE A 75 26.00 -5.17 2.07
C PHE A 75 24.94 -6.23 2.39
N THR A 76 25.37 -7.42 2.75
CA THR A 76 24.49 -8.50 3.18
C THR A 76 24.03 -8.31 4.62
N LEU A 77 22.99 -9.07 5.02
CA LEU A 77 22.54 -9.07 6.42
C LEU A 77 23.65 -9.56 7.35
N GLU A 78 24.40 -10.59 6.95
CA GLU A 78 25.52 -11.16 7.71
C GLU A 78 26.61 -10.12 7.96
N ALA A 79 27.03 -9.42 6.90
CA ALA A 79 28.02 -8.34 7.01
C ALA A 79 27.52 -7.20 7.93
N MET A 80 26.23 -6.88 7.87
CA MET A 80 25.63 -5.89 8.75
C MET A 80 25.63 -6.35 10.21
N VAL A 81 25.26 -7.61 10.48
CA VAL A 81 25.24 -8.17 11.84
C VAL A 81 26.65 -8.18 12.44
N GLU A 82 27.66 -8.56 11.67
CA GLU A 82 29.06 -8.56 12.10
C GLU A 82 29.57 -7.13 12.45
N ALA A 83 29.18 -6.14 11.64
CA ALA A 83 29.64 -4.76 11.81
C ALA A 83 28.77 -3.93 12.78
N PHE A 84 27.62 -4.47 13.23
CA PHE A 84 26.63 -3.71 13.95
C PHE A 84 27.09 -3.30 15.35
N ASP A 85 27.00 -1.99 15.63
CA ASP A 85 27.24 -1.40 16.95
C ASP A 85 26.17 -0.34 17.21
N LEU A 86 25.47 -0.45 18.34
CA LEU A 86 24.45 0.51 18.76
C LEU A 86 25.00 1.93 18.92
N ALA A 87 26.27 2.08 19.30
CA ALA A 87 26.91 3.40 19.40
C ALA A 87 27.03 4.13 18.05
N ARG A 88 26.94 3.39 16.95
CA ARG A 88 27.02 3.93 15.58
C ARG A 88 25.64 4.23 14.98
N VAL A 89 24.57 3.94 15.67
CA VAL A 89 23.22 4.24 15.21
C VAL A 89 22.98 5.75 15.24
N SER A 90 22.62 6.31 14.10
CA SER A 90 22.29 7.73 14.01
C SER A 90 20.96 8.04 14.71
N PRO A 91 20.91 9.01 15.64
CA PRO A 91 19.66 9.43 16.28
C PRO A 91 18.76 10.30 15.37
N GLY A 92 19.24 10.71 14.19
CA GLY A 92 18.47 11.45 13.21
C GLY A 92 17.33 10.61 12.62
N GLY A 93 16.14 11.19 12.42
CA GLY A 93 15.04 10.48 11.74
C GLY A 93 15.32 10.38 10.24
N PRO A 94 15.63 9.17 9.71
CA PRO A 94 15.98 9.01 8.29
C PRO A 94 14.73 9.19 7.40
N VAL A 95 14.97 9.69 6.19
CA VAL A 95 13.94 9.85 5.17
C VAL A 95 13.83 8.58 4.34
N PHE A 96 12.61 8.05 4.23
CA PHE A 96 12.33 6.91 3.37
C PHE A 96 12.23 7.39 1.92
N ASP A 97 13.19 7.00 1.10
CA ASP A 97 13.33 7.38 -0.30
C ASP A 97 13.17 6.14 -1.19
N VAL A 98 12.05 6.06 -1.91
CA VAL A 98 11.73 4.95 -2.80
C VAL A 98 12.69 4.89 -3.98
N VAL A 99 13.12 6.04 -4.52
CA VAL A 99 14.06 6.08 -5.66
C VAL A 99 15.40 5.43 -5.27
N LYS A 100 15.85 5.67 -4.04
CA LYS A 100 17.07 5.03 -3.52
C LYS A 100 16.86 3.53 -3.27
N LEU A 101 15.68 3.12 -2.82
CA LEU A 101 15.35 1.70 -2.68
C LEU A 101 15.32 1.00 -4.04
N ASP A 102 14.70 1.62 -5.07
CA ASP A 102 14.67 1.09 -6.44
C ASP A 102 16.08 0.91 -7.00
N TRP A 103 16.94 1.92 -6.84
CA TRP A 103 18.32 1.87 -7.27
C TRP A 103 19.08 0.71 -6.60
N LEU A 104 18.93 0.57 -5.28
CA LEU A 104 19.60 -0.49 -4.52
C LEU A 104 19.08 -1.88 -4.91
N ASN A 105 17.76 -2.02 -5.07
CA ASN A 105 17.14 -3.25 -5.52
C ASN A 105 17.64 -3.66 -6.93
N GLY A 106 17.72 -2.67 -7.83
CA GLY A 106 18.30 -2.90 -9.16
C GLY A 106 19.77 -3.34 -9.11
N ARG A 107 20.56 -2.86 -8.16
CA ARG A 107 21.93 -3.36 -7.96
C ARG A 107 21.93 -4.83 -7.52
N TRP A 108 21.11 -5.19 -6.52
CA TRP A 108 20.99 -6.58 -6.07
C TRP A 108 20.58 -7.53 -7.22
N ILE A 109 19.64 -7.11 -8.08
CA ILE A 109 19.23 -7.89 -9.24
C ILE A 109 20.40 -8.10 -10.23
N ARG A 110 21.08 -7.02 -10.60
CA ARG A 110 22.11 -7.06 -11.67
C ARG A 110 23.45 -7.63 -11.22
N GLU A 111 23.79 -7.47 -9.96
CA GLU A 111 25.14 -7.83 -9.46
C GLU A 111 25.17 -9.22 -8.81
N ASP A 112 24.03 -9.70 -8.27
CA ASP A 112 24.00 -10.94 -7.47
C ASP A 112 23.16 -12.06 -8.08
N LEU A 113 22.35 -11.77 -9.10
CA LEU A 113 21.57 -12.78 -9.79
C LEU A 113 22.14 -13.02 -11.19
N ASP A 114 22.46 -14.26 -11.48
CA ASP A 114 22.62 -14.74 -12.86
C ASP A 114 21.23 -15.01 -13.48
N ASP A 115 21.20 -15.40 -14.77
CA ASP A 115 19.93 -15.63 -15.48
C ASP A 115 19.09 -16.73 -14.79
N ALA A 116 19.70 -17.77 -14.26
CA ALA A 116 19.02 -18.87 -13.59
C ALA A 116 18.41 -18.38 -12.23
N GLY A 117 19.19 -17.64 -11.47
CA GLY A 117 18.75 -17.02 -10.22
C GLY A 117 17.62 -16.01 -10.45
N PHE A 118 17.72 -15.22 -11.50
CA PHE A 118 16.66 -14.27 -11.86
C PHE A 118 15.36 -15.00 -12.25
N VAL A 119 15.43 -16.05 -13.07
CA VAL A 119 14.27 -16.89 -13.42
C VAL A 119 13.61 -17.49 -12.17
N ASP A 120 14.41 -18.01 -11.23
CA ASP A 120 13.88 -18.55 -9.97
C ASP A 120 13.14 -17.48 -9.15
N ARG A 121 13.70 -16.26 -9.04
CA ARG A 121 13.04 -15.14 -8.35
C ARG A 121 11.72 -14.76 -9.01
N VAL A 122 11.68 -14.67 -10.34
CA VAL A 122 10.45 -14.37 -11.10
C VAL A 122 9.39 -15.46 -10.86
N LYS A 123 9.78 -16.73 -10.90
CA LYS A 123 8.83 -17.83 -10.60
C LYS A 123 8.26 -17.74 -9.20
N ARG A 124 9.09 -17.52 -8.19
CA ARG A 124 8.63 -17.40 -6.79
C ARG A 124 7.74 -16.19 -6.56
N TRP A 125 8.04 -15.08 -7.21
CA TRP A 125 7.29 -13.84 -7.06
C TRP A 125 5.94 -13.86 -7.80
N ALA A 126 5.96 -14.18 -9.11
CA ALA A 126 4.84 -13.98 -10.00
C ALA A 126 4.12 -15.26 -10.41
N PHE A 127 4.88 -16.34 -10.63
CA PHE A 127 4.38 -17.59 -11.22
C PHE A 127 4.33 -18.75 -10.22
N ASN A 128 4.18 -18.46 -8.93
CA ASN A 128 3.95 -19.49 -7.93
C ASN A 128 2.48 -19.95 -7.92
N GLU A 129 2.26 -21.23 -7.59
CA GLU A 129 0.93 -21.85 -7.62
C GLU A 129 -0.06 -21.17 -6.69
N ALA A 130 0.37 -20.70 -5.52
CA ALA A 130 -0.51 -20.05 -4.55
C ALA A 130 -1.08 -18.75 -5.10
N TYR A 131 -0.25 -17.94 -5.77
CA TYR A 131 -0.72 -16.68 -6.36
C TYR A 131 -1.54 -16.91 -7.62
N LEU A 132 -1.06 -17.77 -8.52
CA LEU A 132 -1.80 -18.13 -9.73
C LEU A 132 -3.14 -18.78 -9.41
N GLY A 133 -3.22 -19.60 -8.36
CA GLY A 133 -4.48 -20.18 -7.89
C GLY A 133 -5.54 -19.14 -7.49
N ARG A 134 -5.12 -17.92 -7.10
CA ARG A 134 -6.05 -16.81 -6.82
C ARG A 134 -6.40 -15.99 -8.07
N VAL A 135 -5.48 -15.86 -9.03
CA VAL A 135 -5.67 -15.08 -10.26
C VAL A 135 -6.48 -15.86 -11.31
N VAL A 136 -6.15 -17.14 -11.52
CA VAL A 136 -6.71 -17.98 -12.59
C VAL A 136 -8.24 -18.05 -12.55
N PRO A 137 -8.91 -18.24 -11.40
CA PRO A 137 -10.38 -18.27 -11.36
C PRO A 137 -11.05 -17.01 -11.92
N LEU A 138 -10.38 -15.86 -11.84
CA LEU A 138 -10.92 -14.57 -12.31
C LEU A 138 -10.86 -14.40 -13.84
N VAL A 139 -10.05 -15.20 -14.53
CA VAL A 139 -9.75 -15.03 -15.95
C VAL A 139 -10.06 -16.27 -16.80
N ARG A 140 -10.03 -17.49 -16.22
CA ARG A 140 -10.12 -18.75 -16.94
C ARG A 140 -11.29 -18.83 -17.94
N GLU A 141 -12.46 -18.39 -17.54
CA GLU A 141 -13.67 -18.46 -18.39
C GLU A 141 -13.72 -17.40 -19.48
N ARG A 142 -12.73 -16.47 -19.49
CA ARG A 142 -12.62 -15.39 -20.47
C ARG A 142 -11.47 -15.60 -21.46
N VAL A 143 -10.71 -16.67 -21.28
CA VAL A 143 -9.52 -17.00 -22.06
C VAL A 143 -9.84 -18.11 -23.05
N GLU A 144 -9.73 -17.82 -24.34
CA GLU A 144 -9.80 -18.83 -25.40
C GLU A 144 -8.41 -19.38 -25.78
N ARG A 145 -7.37 -18.58 -25.57
CA ARG A 145 -5.96 -18.91 -25.84
C ARG A 145 -5.09 -18.37 -24.72
N LEU A 146 -4.06 -19.12 -24.32
CA LEU A 146 -3.13 -18.73 -23.25
C LEU A 146 -2.45 -17.38 -23.53
N SER A 147 -2.24 -17.02 -24.81
CA SER A 147 -1.69 -15.71 -25.21
C SER A 147 -2.53 -14.52 -24.79
N GLN A 148 -3.81 -14.70 -24.45
CA GLN A 148 -4.71 -13.64 -23.96
C GLN A 148 -4.53 -13.37 -22.46
N LEU A 149 -3.83 -14.27 -21.75
CA LEU A 149 -3.68 -14.20 -20.29
C LEU A 149 -3.04 -12.87 -19.86
N ASN A 150 -1.97 -12.44 -20.54
CA ASN A 150 -1.31 -11.17 -20.23
C ASN A 150 -2.26 -9.98 -20.37
N GLY A 151 -3.08 -9.97 -21.41
CA GLY A 151 -4.08 -8.91 -21.62
C GLY A 151 -5.17 -8.84 -20.55
N LEU A 152 -5.49 -9.96 -19.91
CA LEU A 152 -6.54 -10.05 -18.88
C LEU A 152 -6.00 -10.00 -17.46
N ALA A 153 -4.82 -10.55 -17.21
CA ALA A 153 -4.25 -10.74 -15.88
C ALA A 153 -2.91 -10.00 -15.65
N GLY A 154 -2.31 -9.38 -16.67
CA GLY A 154 -1.01 -8.72 -16.55
C GLY A 154 -0.97 -7.69 -15.42
N PHE A 155 -2.06 -6.95 -15.22
CA PHE A 155 -2.14 -5.95 -14.17
C PHE A 155 -1.95 -6.55 -12.73
N PHE A 156 -2.15 -7.84 -12.54
CA PHE A 156 -1.85 -8.50 -11.26
C PHE A 156 -0.35 -8.60 -10.99
N LEU A 157 0.48 -8.49 -12.03
CA LEU A 157 1.94 -8.52 -11.97
C LEU A 157 2.57 -7.13 -12.08
N ASP A 158 1.76 -6.12 -12.44
CA ASP A 158 2.22 -4.74 -12.47
C ASP A 158 2.33 -4.18 -11.03
N GLY A 159 3.22 -3.24 -10.84
CA GLY A 159 3.27 -2.41 -9.65
C GLY A 159 2.18 -1.33 -9.66
N LEU A 160 2.58 -0.06 -9.68
CA LEU A 160 1.65 1.03 -9.97
C LEU A 160 1.34 1.06 -11.46
N ILE A 161 0.08 1.35 -11.79
CA ILE A 161 -0.36 1.46 -13.19
C ILE A 161 0.13 2.81 -13.74
N ASP A 162 0.70 2.79 -14.94
CA ASP A 162 1.04 4.03 -15.67
C ASP A 162 -0.27 4.68 -16.14
N LEU A 163 -0.58 5.85 -15.61
CA LEU A 163 -1.85 6.56 -15.80
C LEU A 163 -1.60 8.00 -16.20
N LYS A 164 -2.46 8.51 -17.08
CA LYS A 164 -2.58 9.92 -17.37
C LYS A 164 -3.92 10.45 -16.85
N PRO A 165 -4.06 11.78 -16.61
CA PRO A 165 -5.32 12.35 -16.13
C PRO A 165 -6.53 12.01 -17.01
N GLU A 166 -6.33 11.97 -18.34
CA GLU A 166 -7.37 11.63 -19.32
C GLU A 166 -7.88 10.19 -19.20
N ASP A 167 -7.04 9.25 -18.75
CA ASP A 167 -7.44 7.85 -18.57
C ASP A 167 -8.47 7.70 -17.45
N LEU A 168 -8.43 8.60 -16.47
CA LEU A 168 -9.31 8.63 -15.30
C LEU A 168 -10.61 9.41 -15.55
N ALA A 169 -10.81 9.93 -16.76
CA ALA A 169 -12.04 10.61 -17.13
C ALA A 169 -13.21 9.62 -17.18
N VAL A 170 -14.24 9.89 -16.41
CA VAL A 170 -15.47 9.08 -16.36
C VAL A 170 -16.62 9.90 -16.91
N LYS A 171 -17.38 9.30 -17.84
CA LYS A 171 -18.57 9.96 -18.39
C LYS A 171 -19.52 10.35 -17.27
N LYS A 172 -19.96 11.60 -17.24
CA LYS A 172 -20.87 12.19 -16.23
C LYS A 172 -20.25 12.52 -14.87
N LEU A 173 -18.96 12.40 -14.69
CA LEU A 173 -18.26 12.83 -13.47
C LEU A 173 -17.24 13.90 -13.84
N GLU A 174 -17.21 14.96 -13.07
CA GLU A 174 -16.14 15.94 -13.15
C GLU A 174 -14.88 15.43 -12.44
N PRO A 175 -13.68 15.92 -12.78
CA PRO A 175 -12.45 15.49 -12.11
C PRO A 175 -12.49 15.62 -10.58
N ASP A 176 -13.19 16.62 -10.05
CA ASP A 176 -13.36 16.80 -8.61
C ASP A 176 -14.24 15.72 -7.98
N ASP A 177 -15.23 15.20 -8.71
CA ASP A 177 -16.04 14.06 -8.25
C ASP A 177 -15.18 12.80 -8.15
N VAL A 178 -14.32 12.55 -9.15
CA VAL A 178 -13.40 11.41 -9.13
C VAL A 178 -12.39 11.53 -7.97
N ARG A 179 -11.85 12.73 -7.73
CA ARG A 179 -10.98 12.97 -6.55
C ARG A 179 -11.71 12.70 -5.24
N ARG A 180 -12.96 13.13 -5.11
CA ARG A 180 -13.80 12.87 -3.92
C ARG A 180 -14.05 11.37 -3.75
N ILE A 181 -14.43 10.66 -4.82
CA ILE A 181 -14.63 9.20 -4.83
C ILE A 181 -13.39 8.50 -4.28
N PHE A 182 -12.20 8.75 -4.84
CA PHE A 182 -10.97 8.13 -4.40
C PHE A 182 -10.62 8.49 -2.96
N THR A 183 -10.78 9.76 -2.57
CA THR A 183 -10.46 10.24 -1.23
C THR A 183 -11.32 9.58 -0.16
N TRP A 184 -12.65 9.57 -0.34
CA TRP A 184 -13.58 8.97 0.61
C TRP A 184 -13.38 7.45 0.69
N THR A 185 -13.15 6.82 -0.46
CA THR A 185 -12.86 5.37 -0.50
C THR A 185 -11.58 5.04 0.25
N LEU A 186 -10.49 5.78 0.06
CA LEU A 186 -9.25 5.55 0.82
C LEU A 186 -9.49 5.65 2.33
N TRP A 187 -10.29 6.60 2.80
CA TRP A 187 -10.63 6.72 4.22
C TRP A 187 -11.47 5.54 4.75
N ARG A 188 -12.39 5.02 3.93
CA ARG A 188 -13.16 3.81 4.27
C ARG A 188 -12.28 2.57 4.32
N LEU A 189 -11.43 2.37 3.32
CA LEU A 189 -10.50 1.24 3.25
C LEU A 189 -9.49 1.23 4.41
N ASP A 190 -9.10 2.41 4.93
CA ASP A 190 -8.22 2.53 6.11
C ASP A 190 -8.83 1.91 7.36
N GLY A 191 -10.13 1.99 7.52
CA GLY A 191 -10.89 1.49 8.67
C GLY A 191 -11.33 0.02 8.56
N MET A 192 -11.14 -0.64 7.43
CA MET A 192 -11.62 -2.01 7.23
C MET A 192 -10.83 -3.02 8.07
N PRO A 193 -11.48 -3.85 8.89
CA PRO A 193 -10.78 -4.87 9.68
C PRO A 193 -10.34 -6.07 8.82
N ARG A 194 -11.16 -6.50 7.87
CA ARG A 194 -10.90 -7.61 6.97
C ARG A 194 -10.77 -7.13 5.53
N TRP A 195 -10.15 -7.95 4.67
CA TRP A 195 -9.93 -7.63 3.26
C TRP A 195 -10.40 -8.79 2.40
N THR A 196 -11.71 -8.95 2.31
CA THR A 196 -12.39 -9.95 1.48
C THR A 196 -13.22 -9.26 0.41
N ASP A 197 -13.52 -9.96 -0.68
CA ASP A 197 -14.39 -9.45 -1.75
C ASP A 197 -15.75 -9.00 -1.23
N ALA A 198 -16.35 -9.75 -0.29
CA ALA A 198 -17.63 -9.42 0.32
C ALA A 198 -17.56 -8.14 1.17
N ASP A 199 -16.52 -7.98 2.01
CA ASP A 199 -16.35 -6.78 2.82
C ASP A 199 -16.02 -5.55 1.93
N LEU A 200 -15.30 -5.75 0.83
CA LEU A 200 -15.02 -4.73 -0.16
C LEU A 200 -16.29 -4.29 -0.90
N ASP A 201 -17.10 -5.24 -1.37
CA ASP A 201 -18.39 -4.94 -2.03
C ASP A 201 -19.30 -4.13 -1.10
N ALA A 202 -19.50 -4.61 0.13
CA ALA A 202 -20.33 -3.89 1.12
C ALA A 202 -19.81 -2.48 1.41
N THR A 203 -18.48 -2.33 1.60
CA THR A 203 -17.85 -1.04 1.92
C THR A 203 -17.96 -0.05 0.76
N LEU A 204 -17.71 -0.50 -0.48
CA LEU A 204 -17.75 0.38 -1.64
C LEU A 204 -19.19 0.76 -2.02
N ARG A 205 -20.17 -0.16 -1.88
CA ARG A 205 -21.60 0.17 -2.04
C ARG A 205 -22.05 1.22 -1.05
N ALA A 206 -21.79 1.02 0.23
CA ALA A 206 -22.13 2.00 1.26
C ALA A 206 -21.47 3.37 0.99
N THR A 207 -20.25 3.39 0.44
CA THR A 207 -19.59 4.64 0.09
C THR A 207 -20.23 5.31 -1.13
N ALA A 208 -20.65 4.53 -2.13
CA ALA A 208 -21.40 5.05 -3.29
C ALA A 208 -22.73 5.68 -2.84
N ASP A 209 -23.45 5.00 -1.94
CA ASP A 209 -24.73 5.49 -1.38
C ASP A 209 -24.53 6.80 -0.60
N MET A 210 -23.50 6.90 0.25
CA MET A 210 -23.11 8.12 0.96
C MET A 210 -22.79 9.30 0.02
N LEU A 211 -22.28 8.99 -1.18
CA LEU A 211 -21.99 10.00 -2.22
C LEU A 211 -23.19 10.30 -3.11
N GLY A 212 -24.33 9.61 -2.95
CA GLY A 212 -25.50 9.72 -3.83
C GLY A 212 -25.26 9.25 -5.27
N LEU A 213 -24.28 8.37 -5.48
CA LEU A 213 -23.85 7.91 -6.81
C LEU A 213 -24.42 6.51 -7.11
N LYS A 214 -24.76 6.30 -8.38
CA LYS A 214 -25.02 4.93 -8.85
C LYS A 214 -23.74 4.11 -8.77
N LEU A 215 -23.81 2.89 -8.26
CA LEU A 215 -22.66 2.01 -8.08
C LEU A 215 -21.79 1.89 -9.34
N ARG A 216 -22.41 1.77 -10.51
CA ARG A 216 -21.69 1.69 -11.79
C ARG A 216 -20.80 2.92 -12.05
N ASP A 217 -21.33 4.11 -11.83
CA ASP A 217 -20.62 5.35 -12.09
C ASP A 217 -19.53 5.56 -11.03
N TYR A 218 -19.81 5.19 -9.76
CA TYR A 218 -18.83 5.20 -8.67
C TYR A 218 -17.67 4.22 -8.90
N LEU A 219 -17.94 2.99 -9.40
CA LEU A 219 -16.89 1.98 -9.61
C LEU A 219 -16.04 2.22 -10.87
N ALA A 220 -16.52 2.98 -11.83
CA ALA A 220 -15.84 3.17 -13.12
C ALA A 220 -14.37 3.63 -12.99
N PRO A 221 -14.02 4.65 -12.18
CA PRO A 221 -12.64 5.10 -12.06
C PRO A 221 -11.73 4.07 -11.41
N PHE A 222 -12.26 3.17 -10.57
CA PHE A 222 -11.45 2.12 -9.94
C PHE A 222 -10.99 1.06 -10.93
N PHE A 223 -11.77 0.71 -11.94
CA PHE A 223 -11.31 -0.20 -12.97
C PHE A 223 -10.03 0.35 -13.64
N VAL A 224 -10.03 1.61 -14.01
CA VAL A 224 -8.86 2.24 -14.61
C VAL A 224 -7.71 2.34 -13.61
N ALA A 225 -7.96 2.84 -12.41
CA ALA A 225 -6.93 3.00 -11.39
C ALA A 225 -6.24 1.69 -10.99
N LEU A 226 -6.98 0.58 -10.98
CA LEU A 226 -6.48 -0.71 -10.50
C LEU A 226 -5.96 -1.62 -11.61
N THR A 227 -6.49 -1.49 -12.85
CA THR A 227 -6.20 -2.42 -13.94
C THR A 227 -5.68 -1.75 -15.21
N GLY A 228 -5.69 -0.42 -15.27
CA GLY A 228 -5.34 0.35 -16.47
C GLY A 228 -6.41 0.29 -17.58
N LYS A 229 -7.60 -0.24 -17.30
CA LYS A 229 -8.65 -0.47 -18.31
C LYS A 229 -10.03 -0.07 -17.80
N PRO A 230 -10.94 0.40 -18.66
CA PRO A 230 -12.29 0.77 -18.25
C PRO A 230 -13.18 -0.43 -17.86
N SER A 231 -12.78 -1.64 -18.21
CA SER A 231 -13.42 -2.90 -17.81
C SER A 231 -12.37 -4.01 -17.73
N SER A 232 -12.49 -4.89 -16.76
CA SER A 232 -11.54 -5.97 -16.53
C SER A 232 -12.21 -7.15 -15.80
N THR A 233 -11.44 -7.90 -15.04
CA THR A 233 -11.92 -8.96 -14.11
C THR A 233 -12.86 -8.39 -13.04
N PRO A 234 -13.63 -9.23 -12.32
CA PRO A 234 -14.49 -8.77 -11.24
C PRO A 234 -13.71 -7.93 -10.23
N LEU A 235 -14.19 -6.69 -9.97
CA LEU A 235 -13.39 -5.67 -9.28
C LEU A 235 -13.03 -6.05 -7.84
N PHE A 236 -14.01 -6.49 -7.04
CA PHE A 236 -13.81 -6.78 -5.62
C PHE A 236 -12.88 -7.96 -5.41
N GLN A 237 -13.05 -9.04 -6.19
CA GLN A 237 -12.14 -10.18 -6.19
C GLN A 237 -10.72 -9.77 -6.63
N SER A 238 -10.63 -8.89 -7.62
CA SER A 238 -9.34 -8.36 -8.06
C SER A 238 -8.65 -7.54 -6.97
N MET A 239 -9.40 -6.70 -6.24
CA MET A 239 -8.89 -5.95 -5.08
C MET A 239 -8.42 -6.89 -3.96
N GLU A 240 -9.15 -7.98 -3.71
CA GLU A 240 -8.76 -8.99 -2.72
C GLU A 240 -7.44 -9.66 -3.11
N VAL A 241 -7.28 -10.05 -4.38
CA VAL A 241 -6.05 -10.69 -4.89
C VAL A 241 -4.86 -9.73 -4.88
N LEU A 242 -5.05 -8.48 -5.30
CA LEU A 242 -4.02 -7.43 -5.24
C LEU A 242 -3.56 -7.15 -3.80
N GLY A 243 -4.45 -7.35 -2.85
CA GLY A 243 -4.22 -7.03 -1.46
C GLY A 243 -4.42 -5.55 -1.11
N ARG A 244 -4.55 -5.29 0.19
CA ARG A 244 -4.88 -3.96 0.73
C ARG A 244 -3.90 -2.88 0.29
N ASP A 245 -2.61 -3.15 0.49
CA ASP A 245 -1.58 -2.12 0.34
C ASP A 245 -1.38 -1.72 -1.11
N LEU A 246 -1.34 -2.68 -2.06
CA LEU A 246 -1.20 -2.35 -3.48
C LEU A 246 -2.48 -1.71 -4.03
N THR A 247 -3.66 -2.18 -3.66
CA THR A 247 -4.94 -1.55 -4.04
C THR A 247 -4.97 -0.09 -3.61
N ARG A 248 -4.66 0.20 -2.34
CA ARG A 248 -4.62 1.58 -1.82
C ARG A 248 -3.55 2.43 -2.49
N ALA A 249 -2.38 1.86 -2.75
CA ALA A 249 -1.29 2.56 -3.44
C ALA A 249 -1.69 2.96 -4.86
N ARG A 250 -2.38 2.10 -5.61
CA ARG A 250 -2.89 2.40 -6.95
C ARG A 250 -3.98 3.48 -6.94
N ILE A 251 -4.93 3.40 -6.00
CA ILE A 251 -5.96 4.43 -5.85
C ILE A 251 -5.32 5.78 -5.49
N LYS A 252 -4.35 5.77 -4.57
CA LYS A 252 -3.62 6.97 -4.20
C LYS A 252 -2.81 7.53 -5.38
N HIS A 253 -2.14 6.68 -6.14
CA HIS A 253 -1.41 7.06 -7.34
C HIS A 253 -2.36 7.73 -8.37
N ALA A 254 -3.53 7.14 -8.62
CA ALA A 254 -4.54 7.73 -9.49
C ALA A 254 -5.01 9.11 -8.99
N LEU A 255 -5.19 9.27 -7.67
CA LEU A 255 -5.51 10.55 -7.05
C LEU A 255 -4.38 11.57 -7.23
N ASP A 256 -3.12 11.16 -7.08
CA ASP A 256 -1.96 12.01 -7.28
C ASP A 256 -1.82 12.45 -8.76
N VAL A 257 -2.12 11.56 -9.72
CA VAL A 257 -2.17 11.86 -11.17
C VAL A 257 -3.25 12.90 -11.50
N LEU A 258 -4.42 12.83 -10.86
CA LEU A 258 -5.48 13.85 -11.02
C LEU A 258 -5.14 15.18 -10.33
N GLY A 259 -4.04 15.26 -9.59
CA GLY A 259 -3.70 16.36 -8.72
C GLY A 259 -4.38 16.24 -7.36
N ALA A 260 -3.59 16.03 -6.32
CA ALA A 260 -4.08 15.88 -4.96
C ALA A 260 -4.88 17.11 -4.49
N LEU A 261 -5.85 16.88 -3.61
CA LEU A 261 -6.62 17.96 -2.99
C LEU A 261 -5.68 18.88 -2.18
N SER A 262 -5.93 20.19 -2.26
CA SER A 262 -5.27 21.12 -1.35
C SER A 262 -5.65 20.80 0.10
N LYS A 263 -4.81 21.14 1.07
CA LYS A 263 -5.10 20.92 2.51
C LYS A 263 -6.46 21.49 2.93
N LYS A 264 -6.85 22.64 2.37
CA LYS A 264 -8.16 23.27 2.64
C LYS A 264 -9.30 22.46 2.03
N ALA A 265 -9.14 21.96 0.81
CA ALA A 265 -10.13 21.11 0.16
C ALA A 265 -10.26 19.76 0.88
N GLU A 266 -9.14 19.13 1.26
CA GLU A 266 -9.14 17.89 2.03
C GLU A 266 -9.86 18.03 3.38
N ALA A 267 -9.64 19.14 4.10
CA ALA A 267 -10.32 19.41 5.37
C ALA A 267 -11.84 19.59 5.18
N ARG A 268 -12.25 20.24 4.09
CA ARG A 268 -13.69 20.37 3.73
C ARG A 268 -14.30 19.01 3.40
N GLU A 269 -13.62 18.22 2.56
CA GLU A 269 -14.08 16.87 2.21
C GLU A 269 -14.13 15.97 3.45
N ARG A 270 -13.19 16.11 4.38
CA ARG A 270 -13.19 15.33 5.62
C ARG A 270 -14.41 15.65 6.48
N LYS A 271 -14.78 16.92 6.62
CA LYS A 271 -15.99 17.32 7.34
C LYS A 271 -17.25 16.73 6.69
N ALA A 272 -17.38 16.86 5.37
CA ALA A 272 -18.51 16.29 4.63
C ALA A 272 -18.59 14.76 4.77
N TYR A 273 -17.45 14.08 4.72
CA TYR A 273 -17.36 12.64 4.93
C TYR A 273 -17.80 12.24 6.34
N ASP A 274 -17.31 12.91 7.38
CA ASP A 274 -17.66 12.60 8.78
C ASP A 274 -19.16 12.83 9.04
N GLU A 275 -19.77 13.87 8.45
CA GLU A 275 -21.21 14.12 8.47
C GLU A 275 -22.00 12.99 7.78
N ALA A 276 -21.57 12.56 6.59
CA ALA A 276 -22.21 11.48 5.84
C ALA A 276 -22.11 10.12 6.58
N VAL A 277 -20.96 9.84 7.21
CA VAL A 277 -20.79 8.64 8.05
C VAL A 277 -21.75 8.66 9.25
N ALA A 278 -21.93 9.81 9.90
CA ALA A 278 -22.84 9.95 11.03
C ALA A 278 -24.31 9.71 10.62
N VAL A 279 -24.72 10.22 9.46
CA VAL A 279 -26.07 9.98 8.91
C VAL A 279 -26.29 8.51 8.61
N ALA A 280 -25.36 7.88 7.88
CA ALA A 280 -25.45 6.46 7.54
C ALA A 280 -25.48 5.55 8.79
N ALA A 281 -24.74 5.92 9.84
CA ALA A 281 -24.77 5.18 11.12
C ALA A 281 -26.12 5.32 11.85
N ALA A 282 -26.74 6.50 11.80
CA ALA A 282 -28.05 6.72 12.40
C ALA A 282 -29.17 5.94 11.68
N GLU A 283 -29.11 5.85 10.36
CA GLU A 283 -30.07 5.08 9.54
C GLU A 283 -29.91 3.56 9.71
N ALA A 284 -28.71 3.08 10.04
CA ALA A 284 -28.43 1.65 10.27
C ALA A 284 -28.86 1.16 11.67
N THR A 285 -29.17 2.07 12.62
CA THR A 285 -29.64 1.71 13.96
C THR A 285 -31.16 1.57 13.91
N PRO A 286 -31.74 0.35 14.09
CA PRO A 286 -33.21 0.21 14.15
C PRO A 286 -33.73 1.09 15.29
N ALA A 287 -34.79 1.84 15.03
CA ALA A 287 -35.54 2.48 16.11
C ALA A 287 -36.01 1.38 17.07
N GLU A 288 -35.46 1.36 18.28
CA GLU A 288 -36.01 0.55 19.37
C GLU A 288 -37.46 0.99 19.59
N SER A 289 -38.39 0.18 19.11
CA SER A 289 -39.83 0.33 19.36
C SER A 289 -40.28 -0.62 20.44
#